data_c2e6b6590cd8da8a2b4f763279469684
#
_entry.id   c2e6b6590cd8da8a2b4f763279469684
#
_cell.length_a   1.000
_cell.length_b   1.000
_cell.length_c   1.000
_cell.angle_alpha   90.00
_cell.angle_beta   90.00
_cell.angle_gamma   90.00
#
_symmetry.space_group_name_H-M   'P 1'
#
loop_
_entity.id
_entity.type
_entity.pdbx_description
1 polymer ?
#
loop_
_entity_poly.entity_id
_entity_poly.type
_entity_poly.pdbx_seq_one_letter_code
_entity_poly.pdbx_strand_id
1 'polypeptide(L)'
;MSVLYLSIHTKGGYMPHTVGYCCINTVLNKQKITTGRGMIQRTFEARGLAYVSEIVLANATDLVKIIQWNEDHDIKVFRMGSGIFPWGTKYNLHDLPNYTKIANTLRIAGELATSFGQRITAHPDHFVKLGSSKPAVVENSIKDLELHSTVFDLMGLTATPYNALNIHVGMNFSEEVAARWVAAYNQLSSNCKGRLVVENDDKAGSFSVI
;
A
#
# COMPACT_ATOMS: atom_id res chain seq x y z
N MET A 1 5.96 -12.50 -14.47
CA MET A 1 6.11 -12.77 -13.03
C MET A 1 7.43 -12.15 -12.59
N SER A 2 7.42 -10.94 -12.04
CA SER A 2 8.65 -10.32 -11.52
C SER A 2 8.84 -10.81 -10.09
N VAL A 3 9.78 -11.72 -9.89
CA VAL A 3 10.20 -12.17 -8.57
C VAL A 3 11.22 -11.15 -8.05
N LEU A 4 10.86 -10.45 -7.00
CA LEU A 4 11.76 -9.49 -6.36
C LEU A 4 12.61 -10.27 -5.33
N TYR A 5 13.89 -10.44 -5.59
CA TYR A 5 14.85 -10.94 -4.60
C TYR A 5 15.33 -9.76 -3.75
N LEU A 6 14.93 -9.71 -2.49
CA LEU A 6 15.52 -8.79 -1.52
C LEU A 6 16.71 -9.50 -0.85
N SER A 7 17.92 -9.16 -1.26
CA SER A 7 19.14 -9.58 -0.56
C SER A 7 19.48 -8.55 0.52
N ILE A 8 19.35 -8.93 1.78
CA ILE A 8 19.88 -8.13 2.89
C ILE A 8 21.23 -8.71 3.27
N HIS A 9 22.30 -8.00 2.91
CA HIS A 9 23.66 -8.36 3.34
C HIS A 9 23.90 -7.86 4.77
N THR A 10 23.91 -8.78 5.75
CA THR A 10 24.47 -8.51 7.07
C THR A 10 25.88 -9.11 7.14
N LYS A 11 26.85 -8.38 7.68
CA LYS A 11 28.20 -8.90 7.91
C LYS A 11 28.12 -10.13 8.83
N GLY A 12 28.35 -11.32 8.29
CA GLY A 12 28.69 -12.49 9.08
C GLY A 12 27.68 -13.64 9.20
N GLY A 13 26.62 -13.73 8.37
CA GLY A 13 25.70 -14.87 8.39
C GLY A 13 24.97 -15.09 7.08
N TYR A 14 24.82 -16.34 6.65
CA TYR A 14 23.96 -16.71 5.52
C TYR A 14 22.51 -16.50 5.95
N MET A 15 21.90 -15.39 5.55
CA MET A 15 20.46 -15.19 5.72
C MET A 15 19.75 -15.94 4.59
N PRO A 16 18.79 -16.81 4.89
CA PRO A 16 18.01 -17.47 3.84
C PRO A 16 17.32 -16.40 2.99
N HIS A 17 17.38 -16.55 1.66
CA HIS A 17 16.72 -15.64 0.75
C HIS A 17 15.22 -15.68 0.99
N THR A 18 14.63 -14.54 1.34
CA THR A 18 13.19 -14.43 1.54
C THR A 18 12.52 -14.15 0.20
N VAL A 19 11.61 -15.01 -0.22
CA VAL A 19 10.87 -14.87 -1.48
C VAL A 19 9.61 -14.03 -1.26
N GLY A 20 9.31 -13.15 -2.20
CA GLY A 20 8.11 -12.33 -2.20
C GLY A 20 7.62 -11.96 -3.59
N TYR A 21 6.44 -11.39 -3.67
CA TYR A 21 5.85 -10.89 -4.92
C TYR A 21 5.01 -9.63 -4.70
N CYS A 22 4.67 -8.97 -5.82
CA CYS A 22 3.94 -7.70 -5.81
C CYS A 22 2.52 -7.88 -6.34
N CYS A 23 1.55 -7.30 -5.65
CA CYS A 23 0.19 -7.00 -6.04
C CYS A 23 -0.70 -8.20 -6.40
N ILE A 24 -0.29 -9.05 -7.33
CA ILE A 24 -1.16 -10.09 -7.92
C ILE A 24 -0.55 -11.47 -7.70
N ASN A 25 -1.24 -12.29 -6.93
CA ASN A 25 -1.00 -13.73 -6.92
C ASN A 25 -1.63 -14.34 -8.17
N THR A 26 -0.80 -14.70 -9.15
CA THR A 26 -1.27 -15.18 -10.47
C THR A 26 -2.01 -16.53 -10.39
N VAL A 27 -1.76 -17.34 -9.36
CA VAL A 27 -2.44 -18.62 -9.14
C VAL A 27 -3.85 -18.36 -8.59
N LEU A 28 -3.96 -17.58 -7.51
CA LEU A 28 -5.24 -17.24 -6.88
C LEU A 28 -6.10 -16.35 -7.75
N ASN A 29 -5.50 -15.47 -8.55
CA ASN A 29 -6.24 -14.59 -9.46
C ASN A 29 -7.04 -15.37 -10.53
N LYS A 30 -6.56 -16.54 -10.96
CA LYS A 30 -7.34 -17.45 -11.84
C LYS A 30 -8.61 -17.94 -11.16
N GLN A 31 -8.63 -17.98 -9.83
CA GLN A 31 -9.78 -18.33 -9.00
C GLN A 31 -10.60 -17.10 -8.57
N LYS A 32 -10.32 -15.93 -9.16
CA LYS A 32 -10.92 -14.62 -8.81
C LYS A 32 -10.66 -14.17 -7.37
N ILE A 33 -9.62 -14.69 -6.72
CA ILE A 33 -9.14 -14.23 -5.41
C ILE A 33 -8.10 -13.12 -5.64
N THR A 34 -8.44 -11.89 -5.24
CA THR A 34 -7.63 -10.69 -5.51
C THR A 34 -8.00 -9.55 -4.56
N THR A 35 -7.02 -8.69 -4.25
CA THR A 35 -7.25 -7.44 -3.50
C THR A 35 -7.47 -6.23 -4.41
N GLY A 36 -7.47 -6.42 -5.72
CA GLY A 36 -7.53 -5.35 -6.72
C GLY A 36 -8.89 -5.20 -7.40
N ARG A 37 -9.99 -5.67 -6.79
CA ARG A 37 -11.32 -5.36 -7.34
C ARG A 37 -11.58 -3.87 -7.23
N GLY A 38 -12.08 -3.30 -8.31
CA GLY A 38 -12.41 -1.89 -8.36
C GLY A 38 -13.63 -1.61 -9.23
N MET A 39 -13.85 -0.35 -9.53
CA MET A 39 -14.92 0.10 -10.42
C MET A 39 -14.51 1.37 -11.14
N ILE A 40 -15.11 1.63 -12.28
CA ILE A 40 -14.94 2.90 -12.99
C ILE A 40 -15.76 4.00 -12.30
N GLN A 41 -15.39 5.27 -12.54
CA GLN A 41 -16.02 6.45 -11.94
C GLN A 41 -17.55 6.45 -12.09
N ARG A 42 -18.05 6.18 -13.29
CA ARG A 42 -19.50 6.11 -13.56
C ARG A 42 -20.22 5.11 -12.64
N THR A 43 -19.58 3.97 -12.34
CA THR A 43 -20.16 2.96 -11.43
C THR A 43 -20.12 3.44 -9.98
N PHE A 44 -19.01 4.08 -9.57
CA PHE A 44 -18.89 4.69 -8.26
C PHE A 44 -19.99 5.73 -8.01
N GLU A 45 -20.19 6.67 -8.96
CA GLU A 45 -21.22 7.70 -8.89
C GLU A 45 -22.66 7.13 -8.87
N ALA A 46 -22.92 6.08 -9.65
CA ALA A 46 -24.25 5.46 -9.75
C ALA A 46 -24.60 4.58 -8.55
N ARG A 47 -23.65 3.84 -7.98
CA ARG A 47 -23.91 2.82 -6.95
C ARG A 47 -23.48 3.25 -5.54
N GLY A 48 -22.68 4.32 -5.42
CA GLY A 48 -22.29 4.94 -4.15
C GLY A 48 -21.53 4.02 -3.19
N LEU A 49 -21.51 4.44 -1.92
CA LEU A 49 -20.70 3.80 -0.88
C LEU A 49 -21.15 2.39 -0.50
N ALA A 50 -22.40 2.04 -0.73
CA ALA A 50 -22.87 0.66 -0.48
C ALA A 50 -22.11 -0.35 -1.33
N TYR A 51 -21.97 -0.06 -2.63
CA TYR A 51 -21.24 -0.93 -3.54
C TYR A 51 -19.72 -0.90 -3.30
N VAL A 52 -19.17 0.28 -3.02
CA VAL A 52 -17.76 0.39 -2.59
C VAL A 52 -17.51 -0.52 -1.40
N SER A 53 -18.38 -0.47 -0.40
CA SER A 53 -18.27 -1.25 0.84
C SER A 53 -18.26 -2.77 0.59
N GLU A 54 -19.08 -3.26 -0.36
CA GLU A 54 -19.07 -4.66 -0.79
C GLU A 54 -17.73 -5.05 -1.43
N ILE A 55 -17.21 -4.22 -2.34
CA ILE A 55 -15.92 -4.45 -3.01
C ILE A 55 -14.78 -4.45 -2.01
N VAL A 56 -14.72 -3.48 -1.10
CA VAL A 56 -13.66 -3.39 -0.08
C VAL A 56 -13.71 -4.60 0.85
N LEU A 57 -14.89 -5.02 1.29
CA LEU A 57 -15.04 -6.22 2.14
C LEU A 57 -14.57 -7.49 1.40
N ALA A 58 -14.89 -7.61 0.10
CA ALA A 58 -14.41 -8.72 -0.72
C ALA A 58 -12.88 -8.69 -0.88
N ASN A 59 -12.27 -7.51 -1.10
CA ASN A 59 -10.83 -7.34 -1.18
C ASN A 59 -10.14 -7.71 0.14
N ALA A 60 -10.67 -7.24 1.28
CA ALA A 60 -10.14 -7.57 2.61
C ALA A 60 -10.26 -9.07 2.91
N THR A 61 -11.38 -9.69 2.55
CA THR A 61 -11.59 -11.15 2.72
C THR A 61 -10.59 -11.95 1.88
N ASP A 62 -10.31 -11.52 0.67
CA ASP A 62 -9.35 -12.21 -0.18
C ASP A 62 -7.89 -11.95 0.24
N LEU A 63 -7.60 -10.81 0.91
CA LEU A 63 -6.29 -10.59 1.52
C LEU A 63 -5.98 -11.68 2.57
N VAL A 64 -6.94 -12.06 3.40
CA VAL A 64 -6.78 -13.15 4.37
C VAL A 64 -6.42 -14.47 3.65
N LYS A 65 -7.09 -14.80 2.56
CA LYS A 65 -6.80 -16.01 1.76
C LYS A 65 -5.41 -15.96 1.11
N ILE A 66 -5.00 -14.78 0.64
CA ILE A 66 -3.68 -14.57 0.04
C ILE A 66 -2.59 -14.78 1.09
N ILE A 67 -2.75 -14.23 2.30
CA ILE A 67 -1.78 -14.39 3.40
C ILE A 67 -1.68 -15.88 3.81
N GLN A 68 -2.79 -16.61 3.90
CA GLN A 68 -2.77 -18.03 4.18
C GLN A 68 -2.08 -18.81 3.06
N TRP A 69 -2.41 -18.53 1.80
CA TRP A 69 -1.76 -19.17 0.66
C TRP A 69 -0.25 -18.92 0.62
N ASN A 70 0.18 -17.71 0.97
CA ASN A 70 1.59 -17.37 1.07
C ASN A 70 2.31 -18.23 2.12
N GLU A 71 1.68 -18.45 3.28
CA GLU A 71 2.23 -19.34 4.32
C GLU A 71 2.39 -20.77 3.81
N ASP A 72 1.35 -21.31 3.17
CA ASP A 72 1.34 -22.68 2.61
C ASP A 72 2.41 -22.88 1.50
N HIS A 73 2.98 -21.79 0.96
CA HIS A 73 3.97 -21.81 -0.12
C HIS A 73 5.32 -21.17 0.26
N ASP A 74 5.58 -20.97 1.56
CA ASP A 74 6.80 -20.35 2.11
C ASP A 74 7.16 -18.98 1.50
N ILE A 75 6.12 -18.17 1.23
CA ILE A 75 6.29 -16.80 0.74
C ILE A 75 6.17 -15.84 1.92
N LYS A 76 7.24 -15.13 2.24
CA LYS A 76 7.34 -14.30 3.45
C LYS A 76 7.29 -12.80 3.18
N VAL A 77 7.24 -12.35 1.92
CA VAL A 77 7.08 -10.93 1.57
C VAL A 77 5.96 -10.76 0.56
N PHE A 78 5.00 -9.90 0.89
CA PHE A 78 3.92 -9.54 -0.01
C PHE A 78 3.78 -8.02 -0.09
N ARG A 79 3.92 -7.47 -1.30
CA ARG A 79 3.59 -6.06 -1.57
C ARG A 79 2.14 -5.96 -2.04
N MET A 80 1.28 -5.46 -1.16
CA MET A 80 -0.14 -5.24 -1.42
C MET A 80 -0.34 -4.18 -2.51
N GLY A 81 -1.31 -4.39 -3.38
CA GLY A 81 -1.67 -3.41 -4.41
C GLY A 81 -2.41 -2.19 -3.83
N SER A 82 -2.29 -1.05 -4.51
CA SER A 82 -2.93 0.23 -4.11
C SER A 82 -4.45 0.21 -4.17
N GLY A 83 -5.05 -0.71 -4.94
CA GLY A 83 -6.50 -0.73 -5.23
C GLY A 83 -7.39 -1.38 -4.19
N ILE A 84 -6.91 -1.71 -2.99
CA ILE A 84 -7.71 -2.40 -1.96
C ILE A 84 -8.96 -1.59 -1.55
N PHE A 85 -8.87 -0.25 -1.55
CA PHE A 85 -9.97 0.69 -1.33
C PHE A 85 -10.18 1.53 -2.60
N PRO A 86 -10.99 1.07 -3.57
CA PRO A 86 -11.21 1.83 -4.79
C PRO A 86 -11.85 3.20 -4.48
N TRP A 87 -11.33 4.25 -5.11
CA TRP A 87 -11.75 5.64 -4.87
C TRP A 87 -11.56 6.13 -3.43
N GLY A 88 -10.69 5.51 -2.64
CA GLY A 88 -10.57 5.72 -1.19
C GLY A 88 -10.25 7.15 -0.76
N THR A 89 -9.72 8.01 -1.65
CA THR A 89 -9.51 9.44 -1.38
C THR A 89 -10.79 10.30 -1.51
N LYS A 90 -11.91 9.69 -1.91
CA LYS A 90 -13.19 10.39 -2.17
C LYS A 90 -14.25 10.22 -1.07
N TYR A 91 -13.98 9.45 -0.03
CA TYR A 91 -14.89 9.18 1.08
C TYR A 91 -14.14 8.93 2.39
N ASN A 92 -14.83 9.00 3.51
CA ASN A 92 -14.26 8.56 4.79
C ASN A 92 -14.53 7.07 4.97
N LEU A 93 -13.55 6.33 5.47
CA LEU A 93 -13.68 4.88 5.67
C LEU A 93 -14.85 4.51 6.59
N HIS A 94 -15.10 5.34 7.61
CA HIS A 94 -16.19 5.14 8.56
C HIS A 94 -17.59 5.26 7.93
N ASP A 95 -17.72 5.90 6.76
CA ASP A 95 -18.99 6.05 6.05
C ASP A 95 -19.37 4.77 5.27
N LEU A 96 -18.48 3.80 5.18
CA LEU A 96 -18.76 2.52 4.53
C LEU A 96 -19.73 1.67 5.38
N PRO A 97 -20.89 1.21 4.84
CA PRO A 97 -21.86 0.41 5.59
C PRO A 97 -21.27 -0.84 6.27
N ASN A 98 -20.25 -1.45 5.68
CA ASN A 98 -19.57 -2.62 6.25
C ASN A 98 -18.29 -2.28 7.01
N TYR A 99 -18.04 -1.02 7.40
CA TYR A 99 -16.78 -0.59 8.00
C TYR A 99 -16.29 -1.50 9.13
N THR A 100 -17.17 -1.83 10.09
CA THR A 100 -16.80 -2.72 11.21
C THR A 100 -16.35 -4.11 10.75
N LYS A 101 -17.01 -4.67 9.74
CA LYS A 101 -16.61 -5.98 9.17
C LYS A 101 -15.28 -5.87 8.43
N ILE A 102 -15.09 -4.80 7.65
CA ILE A 102 -13.85 -4.51 6.93
C ILE A 102 -12.69 -4.38 7.91
N ALA A 103 -12.83 -3.55 8.94
CA ALA A 103 -11.80 -3.33 9.96
C ALA A 103 -11.42 -4.65 10.69
N ASN A 104 -12.42 -5.44 11.09
CA ASN A 104 -12.18 -6.75 11.71
C ASN A 104 -11.47 -7.72 10.76
N THR A 105 -11.84 -7.73 9.47
CA THR A 105 -11.21 -8.62 8.47
C THR A 105 -9.76 -8.20 8.21
N LEU A 106 -9.48 -6.91 8.13
CA LEU A 106 -8.11 -6.38 8.00
C LEU A 106 -7.27 -6.72 9.23
N ARG A 107 -7.83 -6.59 10.44
CA ARG A 107 -7.15 -6.98 11.68
C ARG A 107 -6.78 -8.47 11.66
N ILE A 108 -7.69 -9.36 11.25
CA ILE A 108 -7.41 -10.80 11.09
C ILE A 108 -6.27 -11.00 10.07
N ALA A 109 -6.29 -10.31 8.94
CA ALA A 109 -5.23 -10.40 7.93
C ALA A 109 -3.86 -10.01 8.52
N GLY A 110 -3.80 -8.92 9.28
CA GLY A 110 -2.58 -8.46 9.93
C GLY A 110 -2.06 -9.39 11.03
N GLU A 111 -2.95 -9.93 11.86
CA GLU A 111 -2.63 -10.93 12.88
C GLU A 111 -2.04 -12.21 12.26
N LEU A 112 -2.65 -12.72 11.19
CA LEU A 112 -2.12 -13.87 10.45
C LEU A 112 -0.76 -13.56 9.83
N ALA A 113 -0.61 -12.42 9.14
CA ALA A 113 0.66 -12.03 8.55
C ALA A 113 1.77 -11.97 9.62
N THR A 114 1.47 -11.39 10.78
CA THR A 114 2.41 -11.29 11.89
C THR A 114 2.76 -12.67 12.48
N SER A 115 1.76 -13.53 12.70
CA SER A 115 1.97 -14.88 13.25
C SER A 115 2.78 -15.77 12.32
N PHE A 116 2.67 -15.57 11.00
CA PHE A 116 3.42 -16.29 9.97
C PHE A 116 4.78 -15.66 9.63
N GLY A 117 5.12 -14.54 10.29
CA GLY A 117 6.35 -13.80 10.00
C GLY A 117 6.37 -13.20 8.58
N GLN A 118 5.21 -12.95 7.98
CA GLN A 118 5.13 -12.33 6.67
C GLN A 118 5.28 -10.81 6.76
N ARG A 119 6.15 -10.27 5.91
CA ARG A 119 6.32 -8.83 5.73
C ARG A 119 5.31 -8.30 4.72
N ILE A 120 4.44 -7.40 5.16
CA ILE A 120 3.48 -6.73 4.28
C ILE A 120 3.98 -5.31 4.00
N THR A 121 4.03 -4.95 2.72
CA THR A 121 4.34 -3.59 2.24
C THR A 121 3.27 -3.13 1.27
N ALA A 122 3.24 -1.85 0.94
CA ALA A 122 2.38 -1.33 -0.12
C ALA A 122 3.14 -0.33 -0.99
N HIS A 123 2.67 -0.15 -2.21
CA HIS A 123 3.14 0.88 -3.11
C HIS A 123 1.92 1.68 -3.55
N PRO A 124 1.68 2.86 -2.95
CA PRO A 124 0.66 3.80 -3.39
C PRO A 124 0.79 4.09 -4.88
N ASP A 125 -0.28 4.58 -5.50
CA ASP A 125 -0.32 4.80 -6.94
C ASP A 125 0.72 5.84 -7.38
N HIS A 126 1.18 5.73 -8.63
CA HIS A 126 2.14 6.67 -9.25
C HIS A 126 1.62 8.12 -9.34
N PHE A 127 0.34 8.36 -9.04
CA PHE A 127 -0.24 9.70 -8.92
C PHE A 127 0.14 10.42 -7.62
N VAL A 128 0.71 9.74 -6.63
CA VAL A 128 1.23 10.34 -5.39
C VAL A 128 2.44 11.21 -5.73
N LYS A 129 2.30 12.53 -5.59
CA LYS A 129 3.33 13.54 -5.92
C LYS A 129 3.33 14.66 -4.89
N LEU A 130 4.04 14.45 -3.79
CA LEU A 130 4.13 15.43 -2.69
C LEU A 130 4.81 16.75 -3.12
N GLY A 131 5.75 16.69 -4.08
CA GLY A 131 6.45 17.89 -4.60
C GLY A 131 5.69 18.68 -5.67
N SER A 132 4.44 18.32 -6.00
CA SER A 132 3.66 18.98 -7.05
C SER A 132 3.45 20.48 -6.77
N SER A 133 3.46 21.28 -7.84
CA SER A 133 3.07 22.70 -7.77
C SER A 133 1.54 22.91 -7.74
N LYS A 134 0.76 21.85 -7.94
CA LYS A 134 -0.73 21.87 -7.92
C LYS A 134 -1.24 21.47 -6.55
N PRO A 135 -1.85 22.37 -5.76
CA PRO A 135 -2.31 22.05 -4.39
C PRO A 135 -3.25 20.85 -4.33
N ALA A 136 -4.18 20.72 -5.27
CA ALA A 136 -5.12 19.59 -5.31
C ALA A 136 -4.42 18.23 -5.51
N VAL A 137 -3.27 18.18 -6.22
CA VAL A 137 -2.47 16.97 -6.38
C VAL A 137 -1.78 16.62 -5.07
N VAL A 138 -1.23 17.62 -4.37
CA VAL A 138 -0.59 17.41 -3.06
C VAL A 138 -1.61 16.91 -2.03
N GLU A 139 -2.77 17.55 -1.95
CA GLU A 139 -3.85 17.14 -1.06
C GLU A 139 -4.32 15.69 -1.31
N ASN A 140 -4.54 15.33 -2.58
CA ASN A 140 -4.90 13.95 -2.92
C ASN A 140 -3.76 12.96 -2.61
N SER A 141 -2.51 13.36 -2.78
CA SER A 141 -1.34 12.52 -2.44
C SER A 141 -1.26 12.26 -0.94
N ILE A 142 -1.49 13.28 -0.11
CA ILE A 142 -1.54 13.14 1.35
C ILE A 142 -2.70 12.20 1.73
N LYS A 143 -3.91 12.41 1.18
CA LYS A 143 -5.06 11.53 1.44
C LYS A 143 -4.79 10.07 1.07
N ASP A 144 -4.13 9.82 -0.04
CA ASP A 144 -3.81 8.46 -0.48
C ASP A 144 -2.79 7.78 0.45
N LEU A 145 -1.75 8.50 0.86
CA LEU A 145 -0.75 8.00 1.81
C LEU A 145 -1.38 7.72 3.18
N GLU A 146 -2.21 8.63 3.70
CA GLU A 146 -2.93 8.44 4.97
C GLU A 146 -3.91 7.27 4.90
N LEU A 147 -4.59 7.08 3.77
CA LEU A 147 -5.44 5.91 3.55
C LEU A 147 -4.64 4.59 3.67
N HIS A 148 -3.52 4.48 2.97
CA HIS A 148 -2.67 3.28 3.03
C HIS A 148 -2.11 3.06 4.43
N SER A 149 -1.71 4.13 5.13
CA SER A 149 -1.26 4.06 6.51
C SER A 149 -2.38 3.59 7.45
N THR A 150 -3.59 4.11 7.29
CA THR A 150 -4.78 3.69 8.06
C THR A 150 -5.12 2.22 7.82
N VAL A 151 -5.00 1.72 6.59
CA VAL A 151 -5.20 0.29 6.31
C VAL A 151 -4.20 -0.56 7.10
N PHE A 152 -2.94 -0.15 7.18
CA PHE A 152 -1.92 -0.85 7.96
C PHE A 152 -2.16 -0.74 9.47
N ASP A 153 -2.69 0.40 9.95
CA ASP A 153 -3.11 0.55 11.35
C ASP A 153 -4.27 -0.40 11.69
N LEU A 154 -5.28 -0.52 10.80
CA LEU A 154 -6.39 -1.46 10.94
C LEU A 154 -5.91 -2.92 10.94
N MET A 155 -4.83 -3.23 10.23
CA MET A 155 -4.17 -4.53 10.25
C MET A 155 -3.31 -4.75 11.51
N GLY A 156 -3.09 -3.73 12.34
CA GLY A 156 -2.20 -3.80 13.52
C GLY A 156 -0.71 -3.90 13.16
N LEU A 157 -0.32 -3.50 11.95
CA LEU A 157 1.07 -3.53 11.51
C LEU A 157 1.85 -2.34 12.08
N THR A 158 3.13 -2.55 12.42
CA THR A 158 3.96 -1.51 13.01
C THR A 158 4.22 -0.34 12.06
N ALA A 159 4.26 0.88 12.60
CA ALA A 159 4.55 2.09 11.83
C ALA A 159 6.07 2.27 11.68
N THR A 160 6.71 1.36 10.94
CA THR A 160 8.15 1.34 10.69
C THR A 160 8.43 0.99 9.22
N PRO A 161 9.64 1.23 8.71
CA PRO A 161 10.02 0.85 7.35
C PRO A 161 9.95 -0.67 7.07
N TYR A 162 9.76 -1.50 8.08
CA TYR A 162 9.48 -2.93 7.88
C TYR A 162 8.15 -3.13 7.15
N ASN A 163 7.13 -2.35 7.52
CA ASN A 163 5.84 -2.31 6.81
C ASN A 163 5.78 -1.06 5.94
N ALA A 164 6.62 -1.02 4.92
CA ALA A 164 6.87 0.15 4.11
C ALA A 164 5.68 0.56 3.23
N LEU A 165 5.46 1.86 3.14
CA LEU A 165 4.74 2.53 2.05
C LEU A 165 5.79 3.11 1.10
N ASN A 166 6.05 2.43 0.00
CA ASN A 166 7.06 2.83 -0.96
C ASN A 166 6.47 3.82 -1.95
N ILE A 167 7.15 4.95 -2.19
CA ILE A 167 6.77 5.90 -3.23
C ILE A 167 8.00 6.35 -4.02
N HIS A 168 7.77 6.80 -5.24
CA HIS A 168 8.74 7.60 -5.99
C HIS A 168 8.52 9.08 -5.69
N VAL A 169 9.58 9.89 -5.76
CA VAL A 169 9.40 11.35 -5.78
C VAL A 169 8.66 11.75 -7.07
N GLY A 170 8.94 11.06 -8.17
CA GLY A 170 8.17 11.10 -9.41
C GLY A 170 8.25 12.45 -10.14
N MET A 171 9.31 13.24 -9.91
CA MET A 171 9.52 14.57 -10.46
C MET A 171 11.01 14.82 -10.69
N ASN A 172 11.34 15.74 -11.61
CA ASN A 172 12.71 16.19 -11.74
C ASN A 172 13.14 16.98 -10.51
N PHE A 173 14.42 16.84 -10.15
CA PHE A 173 14.98 17.57 -9.02
C PHE A 173 14.97 19.09 -9.27
N SER A 174 14.50 19.84 -8.27
CA SER A 174 14.82 21.25 -8.04
C SER A 174 14.63 21.55 -6.55
N GLU A 175 15.25 22.61 -6.06
CA GLU A 175 15.11 23.03 -4.65
C GLU A 175 13.65 23.37 -4.29
N GLU A 176 12.90 23.95 -5.22
CA GLU A 176 11.48 24.25 -5.02
C GLU A 176 10.63 22.97 -4.93
N VAL A 177 10.95 21.94 -5.74
CA VAL A 177 10.28 20.64 -5.64
C VAL A 177 10.60 19.98 -4.30
N ALA A 178 11.88 20.01 -3.88
CA ALA A 178 12.30 19.47 -2.60
C ALA A 178 11.61 20.19 -1.42
N ALA A 179 11.57 21.52 -1.46
CA ALA A 179 10.88 22.31 -0.42
C ALA A 179 9.39 22.01 -0.33
N ARG A 180 8.68 21.90 -1.47
CA ARG A 180 7.26 21.49 -1.48
C ARG A 180 7.06 20.07 -0.97
N TRP A 181 7.94 19.14 -1.37
CA TRP A 181 7.89 17.76 -0.92
C TRP A 181 8.03 17.69 0.61
N VAL A 182 9.00 18.37 1.20
CA VAL A 182 9.21 18.43 2.65
C VAL A 182 8.00 19.06 3.36
N ALA A 183 7.46 20.17 2.80
CA ALA A 183 6.27 20.82 3.36
C ALA A 183 5.04 19.88 3.37
N ALA A 184 4.84 19.09 2.31
CA ALA A 184 3.77 18.10 2.25
C ALA A 184 4.04 16.90 3.18
N TYR A 185 5.27 16.38 3.21
CA TYR A 185 5.69 15.33 4.14
C TYR A 185 5.41 15.71 5.60
N ASN A 186 5.66 16.95 5.99
CA ASN A 186 5.43 17.42 7.35
C ASN A 186 3.95 17.40 7.76
N GLN A 187 3.03 17.38 6.82
CA GLN A 187 1.58 17.26 7.07
C GLN A 187 1.12 15.82 7.31
N LEU A 188 1.94 14.80 6.97
CA LEU A 188 1.61 13.41 7.20
C LEU A 188 1.58 13.08 8.69
N SER A 189 0.72 12.14 9.06
CA SER A 189 0.67 11.57 10.42
C SER A 189 1.99 10.90 10.82
N SER A 190 2.20 10.72 12.11
CA SER A 190 3.40 10.03 12.62
C SER A 190 3.50 8.59 12.11
N ASN A 191 2.36 7.88 12.03
CA ASN A 191 2.32 6.52 11.54
C ASN A 191 2.65 6.45 10.04
N CYS A 192 2.11 7.37 9.24
CA CYS A 192 2.41 7.44 7.82
C CYS A 192 3.90 7.75 7.58
N LYS A 193 4.46 8.74 8.28
CA LYS A 193 5.90 9.08 8.25
C LYS A 193 6.78 7.90 8.62
N GLY A 194 6.40 7.16 9.67
CA GLY A 194 7.15 6.01 10.15
C GLY A 194 7.26 4.87 9.12
N ARG A 195 6.30 4.77 8.20
CA ARG A 195 6.25 3.73 7.15
C ARG A 195 6.80 4.19 5.81
N LEU A 196 6.89 5.51 5.59
CA LEU A 196 7.20 6.06 4.28
C LEU A 196 8.64 5.74 3.88
N VAL A 197 8.80 5.15 2.71
CA VAL A 197 10.09 4.85 2.08
C VAL A 197 10.07 5.43 0.68
N VAL A 198 11.16 6.12 0.33
CA VAL A 198 11.32 6.73 -0.99
C VAL A 198 12.24 5.86 -1.84
N GLU A 199 11.77 5.49 -3.02
CA GLU A 199 12.56 4.77 -4.02
C GLU A 199 13.27 5.78 -4.95
N ASN A 200 14.49 5.43 -5.37
CA ASN A 200 15.16 6.17 -6.43
C ASN A 200 14.40 6.05 -7.74
N ASP A 201 14.31 7.16 -8.46
CA ASP A 201 13.79 7.15 -9.82
C ASP A 201 14.89 6.76 -10.82
N ASP A 202 14.57 5.93 -11.82
CA ASP A 202 15.51 5.45 -12.86
C ASP A 202 15.78 6.50 -13.93
N LYS A 203 15.09 7.64 -13.90
CA LYS A 203 15.15 8.67 -14.94
C LYS A 203 16.24 9.68 -14.65
N ALA A 204 17.04 10.02 -15.66
CA ALA A 204 18.01 11.09 -15.55
C ALA A 204 17.35 12.42 -15.12
N GLY A 205 17.96 13.13 -14.17
CA GLY A 205 17.45 14.37 -13.61
C GLY A 205 16.38 14.21 -12.52
N SER A 206 16.01 12.98 -12.17
CA SER A 206 15.12 12.70 -11.05
C SER A 206 15.85 12.71 -9.71
N PHE A 207 15.08 12.64 -8.60
CA PHE A 207 15.66 12.56 -7.28
C PHE A 207 16.43 11.25 -7.10
N SER A 208 17.63 11.38 -6.54
CA SER A 208 18.48 10.26 -6.11
C SER A 208 18.82 10.45 -4.64
N VAL A 209 18.96 9.34 -3.90
CA VAL A 209 19.41 9.30 -2.50
C VAL A 209 20.92 9.04 -2.38
N ILE A 210 21.68 9.31 -3.45
CA ILE A 210 23.15 9.25 -3.45
C ILE A 210 23.69 10.53 -2.91
#